data_6d4f3b2448762794ecac1a02b800ad70
#
_entry.id   6d4f3b2448762794ecac1a02b800ad70
#
_cell.length_a   1.000
_cell.length_b   1.000
_cell.length_c   1.000
_cell.angle_alpha   90.00
_cell.angle_beta   90.00
_cell.angle_gamma   90.00
#
_symmetry.space_group_name_H-M   'P 1'
#
loop_
_entity.id
_entity.type
_entity.pdbx_description
1 polymer ?
#
loop_
_entity_poly.entity_id
_entity_poly.type
_entity_poly.pdbx_seq_one_letter_code
_entity_poly.pdbx_strand_id
1 'polypeptide(L)'
;MQKTIIDTTMRLTEHFTLGEMIYSATAEAKQIPNIPLKQHITALRNLCERCLEPVRCQLGLPIKVNSGYRCQMLNQMVGGVSTSQHLKGEAADITIPRSHRPFGHPTDEQTARLLLKYAEQFADFDQLILEHSATTWWIHISCRIDFRKNRKQVLKS
;
A
#
# COMPACT_ATOMS: atom_id res chain seq x y z
N MET A 1 17.84 -26.25 5.55
CA MET A 1 16.77 -25.39 5.01
C MET A 1 17.41 -24.28 4.16
N GLN A 2 17.09 -24.24 2.89
CA GLN A 2 17.49 -23.11 2.06
C GLN A 2 16.68 -21.87 2.49
N LYS A 3 17.38 -20.83 2.91
CA LYS A 3 16.78 -19.55 3.20
C LYS A 3 16.31 -18.96 1.86
N THR A 4 15.02 -18.80 1.67
CA THR A 4 14.50 -18.12 0.47
C THR A 4 15.02 -16.69 0.46
N ILE A 5 15.91 -16.40 -0.47
CA ILE A 5 16.46 -15.05 -0.65
C ILE A 5 15.48 -14.30 -1.56
N ILE A 6 14.92 -13.20 -1.03
CA ILE A 6 14.06 -12.31 -1.79
C ILE A 6 14.86 -11.09 -2.21
N ASP A 7 14.82 -10.79 -3.50
CA ASP A 7 15.43 -9.57 -4.05
C ASP A 7 14.54 -8.37 -3.77
N THR A 8 14.82 -7.65 -2.68
CA THR A 8 14.09 -6.44 -2.29
C THR A 8 14.29 -5.27 -3.25
N THR A 9 15.33 -5.33 -4.10
CA THR A 9 15.60 -4.28 -5.09
C THR A 9 14.80 -4.48 -6.38
N MET A 10 14.10 -5.62 -6.52
CA MET A 10 13.28 -5.89 -7.69
C MET A 10 12.26 -4.77 -7.89
N ARG A 11 12.25 -4.17 -9.07
CA ARG A 11 11.23 -3.19 -9.43
C ARG A 11 9.94 -3.90 -9.84
N LEU A 12 8.85 -3.55 -9.19
CA LEU A 12 7.52 -3.99 -9.59
C LEU A 12 6.97 -3.10 -10.71
N THR A 13 7.23 -1.81 -10.59
CA THR A 13 6.96 -0.76 -11.59
C THR A 13 8.09 0.29 -11.52
N GLU A 14 8.00 1.34 -12.31
CA GLU A 14 9.04 2.37 -12.39
C GLU A 14 9.40 2.97 -11.03
N HIS A 15 8.39 3.24 -10.18
CA HIS A 15 8.59 3.95 -8.90
C HIS A 15 8.42 3.07 -7.66
N PHE A 16 8.11 1.78 -7.81
CA PHE A 16 7.86 0.90 -6.67
C PHE A 16 8.69 -0.37 -6.72
N THR A 17 9.38 -0.66 -5.62
CA THR A 17 10.18 -1.88 -5.45
C THR A 17 9.46 -2.90 -4.57
N LEU A 18 9.85 -4.16 -4.69
CA LEU A 18 9.35 -5.22 -3.81
C LEU A 18 9.68 -4.91 -2.34
N GLY A 19 10.88 -4.38 -2.07
CA GLY A 19 11.29 -4.01 -0.72
C GLY A 19 10.34 -3.03 -0.04
N GLU A 20 9.88 -1.99 -0.77
CA GLU A 20 8.89 -1.03 -0.25
C GLU A 20 7.56 -1.70 0.08
N MET A 21 7.14 -2.66 -0.74
CA MET A 21 5.84 -3.32 -0.62
C MET A 21 5.79 -4.39 0.47
N ILE A 22 6.92 -4.81 1.00
CA ILE A 22 7.00 -5.83 2.06
C ILE A 22 7.65 -5.33 3.36
N TYR A 23 8.19 -4.12 3.37
CA TYR A 23 8.80 -3.54 4.56
C TYR A 23 7.77 -3.33 5.67
N SER A 24 8.16 -3.65 6.90
CA SER A 24 7.37 -3.39 8.10
C SER A 24 8.31 -3.16 9.28
N ALA A 25 8.22 -1.99 9.90
CA ALA A 25 8.97 -1.68 11.11
C ALA A 25 8.60 -2.64 12.26
N THR A 26 7.33 -3.03 12.37
CA THR A 26 6.88 -4.02 13.35
C THR A 26 7.49 -5.38 13.10
N ALA A 27 7.53 -5.83 11.85
CA ALA A 27 8.14 -7.10 11.49
C ALA A 27 9.62 -7.13 11.84
N GLU A 28 10.35 -6.06 11.56
CA GLU A 28 11.77 -5.96 11.93
C GLU A 28 11.97 -5.97 13.46
N ALA A 29 11.23 -5.14 14.18
CA ALA A 29 11.33 -5.05 15.63
C ALA A 29 10.99 -6.36 16.35
N LYS A 30 10.02 -7.13 15.80
CA LYS A 30 9.57 -8.41 16.34
C LYS A 30 10.25 -9.62 15.70
N GLN A 31 11.17 -9.41 14.77
CA GLN A 31 11.87 -10.47 14.03
C GLN A 31 10.91 -11.43 13.33
N ILE A 32 9.84 -10.89 12.75
CA ILE A 32 8.87 -11.65 11.97
C ILE A 32 9.33 -11.67 10.51
N PRO A 33 9.57 -12.86 9.93
CA PRO A 33 9.92 -12.95 8.50
C PRO A 33 8.67 -12.69 7.65
N ASN A 34 8.56 -11.45 7.16
CA ASN A 34 7.44 -11.03 6.31
C ASN A 34 7.79 -11.32 4.84
N ILE A 35 7.79 -12.60 4.47
CA ILE A 35 8.26 -13.08 3.18
C ILE A 35 7.07 -13.46 2.30
N PRO A 36 6.83 -12.76 1.17
CA PRO A 36 5.74 -13.09 0.26
C PRO A 36 6.03 -14.32 -0.57
N LEU A 37 4.98 -15.05 -0.93
CA LEU A 37 5.04 -16.09 -1.96
C LEU A 37 4.97 -15.44 -3.35
N LYS A 38 5.25 -16.22 -4.41
CA LYS A 38 5.16 -15.76 -5.80
C LYS A 38 3.80 -15.13 -6.13
N GLN A 39 2.72 -15.76 -5.68
CA GLN A 39 1.35 -15.25 -5.87
C GLN A 39 1.14 -13.87 -5.24
N HIS A 40 1.76 -13.63 -4.08
CA HIS A 40 1.69 -12.33 -3.41
C HIS A 40 2.48 -11.26 -4.18
N ILE A 41 3.65 -11.63 -4.72
CA ILE A 41 4.45 -10.72 -5.55
C ILE A 41 3.69 -10.35 -6.82
N THR A 42 3.01 -11.30 -7.45
CA THR A 42 2.15 -11.06 -8.62
C THR A 42 1.02 -10.09 -8.27
N ALA A 43 0.37 -10.28 -7.11
CA ALA A 43 -0.68 -9.39 -6.65
C ALA A 43 -0.15 -7.98 -6.34
N LEU A 44 1.00 -7.87 -5.71
CA LEU A 44 1.66 -6.57 -5.44
C LEU A 44 2.01 -5.84 -6.74
N ARG A 45 2.51 -6.57 -7.75
CA ARG A 45 2.80 -5.99 -9.07
C ARG A 45 1.51 -5.46 -9.71
N ASN A 46 0.44 -6.22 -9.66
CA ASN A 46 -0.87 -5.80 -10.17
C ASN A 46 -1.37 -4.53 -9.45
N LEU A 47 -1.24 -4.47 -8.13
CA LEU A 47 -1.60 -3.28 -7.35
C LEU A 47 -0.76 -2.06 -7.78
N CYS A 48 0.54 -2.23 -7.96
CA CYS A 48 1.41 -1.15 -8.40
C CYS A 48 1.05 -0.67 -9.82
N GLU A 49 0.86 -1.60 -10.76
CA GLU A 49 0.55 -1.27 -12.16
C GLU A 49 -0.80 -0.58 -12.32
N ARG A 50 -1.82 -1.05 -11.60
CA ARG A 50 -3.19 -0.56 -11.75
C ARG A 50 -3.56 0.61 -10.86
N CYS A 51 -2.87 0.77 -9.74
CA CYS A 51 -3.24 1.76 -8.73
C CYS A 51 -2.10 2.72 -8.42
N LEU A 52 -1.01 2.23 -7.85
CA LEU A 52 0.01 3.10 -7.26
C LEU A 52 0.77 3.89 -8.33
N GLU A 53 1.18 3.26 -9.42
CA GLU A 53 1.93 3.93 -10.49
C GLU A 53 1.09 4.99 -11.23
N PRO A 54 -0.17 4.71 -11.63
CA PRO A 54 -1.02 5.74 -12.23
C PRO A 54 -1.23 6.95 -11.33
N VAL A 55 -1.45 6.74 -10.03
CA VAL A 55 -1.59 7.83 -9.06
C VAL A 55 -0.28 8.60 -8.92
N ARG A 56 0.84 7.89 -8.78
CA ARG A 56 2.18 8.48 -8.68
C ARG A 56 2.50 9.38 -9.87
N CYS A 57 2.21 8.91 -11.07
CA CYS A 57 2.48 9.65 -12.30
C CYS A 57 1.62 10.91 -12.41
N GLN A 58 0.33 10.83 -12.12
CA GLN A 58 -0.58 11.96 -12.22
C GLN A 58 -0.35 12.99 -11.11
N LEU A 59 -0.08 12.51 -9.89
CA LEU A 59 0.21 13.39 -8.76
C LEU A 59 1.55 14.12 -8.92
N GLY A 60 2.53 13.48 -9.55
CA GLY A 60 3.88 14.03 -9.72
C GLY A 60 4.69 14.14 -8.44
N LEU A 61 4.26 13.49 -7.37
CA LEU A 61 4.92 13.50 -6.05
C LEU A 61 5.21 12.08 -5.60
N PRO A 62 6.25 11.87 -4.78
CA PRO A 62 6.50 10.56 -4.20
C PRO A 62 5.32 10.04 -3.39
N ILE A 63 5.09 8.74 -3.46
CA ILE A 63 4.15 8.04 -2.60
C ILE A 63 4.95 7.11 -1.70
N LYS A 64 4.72 7.23 -0.39
CA LYS A 64 5.32 6.34 0.60
C LYS A 64 4.35 5.22 0.94
N VAL A 65 4.84 3.99 0.88
CA VAL A 65 4.11 2.80 1.32
C VAL A 65 4.43 2.56 2.79
N ASN A 66 3.44 2.70 3.66
CA ASN A 66 3.59 2.47 5.10
C ASN A 66 3.37 1.01 5.48
N SER A 67 2.52 0.31 4.73
CA SER A 67 2.23 -1.10 4.88
C SER A 67 1.74 -1.64 3.54
N GLY A 68 2.38 -2.70 3.07
CA GLY A 68 1.95 -3.43 1.86
C GLY A 68 1.56 -4.86 2.23
N TYR A 69 2.27 -5.86 1.71
CA TYR A 69 2.06 -7.25 2.07
C TYR A 69 2.30 -7.49 3.58
N ARG A 70 1.42 -8.26 4.18
CA ARG A 70 1.58 -8.78 5.55
C ARG A 70 1.39 -10.29 5.54
N CYS A 71 2.37 -11.02 6.11
CA CYS A 71 2.15 -12.42 6.44
C CYS A 71 1.12 -12.54 7.57
N GLN A 72 0.58 -13.71 7.77
CA GLN A 72 -0.48 -13.93 8.77
C GLN A 72 -0.08 -13.48 10.17
N MET A 73 1.12 -13.84 10.61
CA MET A 73 1.63 -13.47 11.94
C MET A 73 1.74 -11.95 12.10
N LEU A 74 2.29 -11.25 11.11
CA LEU A 74 2.37 -9.80 11.12
C LEU A 74 0.99 -9.15 11.15
N ASN A 75 0.05 -9.66 10.35
CA ASN A 75 -1.31 -9.13 10.32
C ASN A 75 -2.00 -9.26 11.68
N GLN A 76 -1.84 -10.38 12.36
CA GLN A 76 -2.34 -10.56 13.73
C GLN A 76 -1.68 -9.59 14.70
N MET A 77 -0.36 -9.42 14.61
CA MET A 77 0.41 -8.55 15.49
C MET A 77 -0.02 -7.08 15.41
N VAL A 78 -0.37 -6.59 14.22
CA VAL A 78 -0.83 -5.21 14.02
C VAL A 78 -2.35 -5.05 14.15
N GLY A 79 -3.07 -6.10 14.52
CA GLY A 79 -4.52 -6.06 14.72
C GLY A 79 -5.35 -6.04 13.44
N GLY A 80 -4.79 -6.51 12.33
CA GLY A 80 -5.52 -6.62 11.07
C GLY A 80 -6.58 -7.71 11.10
N VAL A 81 -7.67 -7.52 10.34
CA VAL A 81 -8.73 -8.52 10.22
C VAL A 81 -8.23 -9.74 9.46
N SER A 82 -8.79 -10.92 9.75
CA SER A 82 -8.37 -12.19 9.13
C SER A 82 -8.62 -12.26 7.63
N THR A 83 -9.48 -11.40 7.10
CA THR A 83 -9.83 -11.29 5.68
C THR A 83 -9.13 -10.13 4.97
N SER A 84 -8.13 -9.52 5.61
CA SER A 84 -7.42 -8.35 5.08
C SER A 84 -6.79 -8.64 3.71
N GLN A 85 -6.97 -7.72 2.76
CA GLN A 85 -6.31 -7.80 1.45
C GLN A 85 -4.79 -7.62 1.53
N HIS A 86 -4.26 -7.07 2.62
CA HIS A 86 -2.81 -7.06 2.88
C HIS A 86 -2.20 -8.48 2.91
N LEU A 87 -2.95 -9.47 3.40
CA LEU A 87 -2.52 -10.87 3.42
C LEU A 87 -2.33 -11.47 2.04
N LYS A 88 -3.01 -10.92 1.04
CA LYS A 88 -2.98 -11.41 -0.35
C LYS A 88 -1.99 -10.64 -1.22
N GLY A 89 -1.39 -9.58 -0.72
CA GLY A 89 -0.61 -8.65 -1.54
C GLY A 89 -1.48 -7.74 -2.41
N GLU A 90 -2.75 -7.59 -2.07
CA GLU A 90 -3.73 -6.80 -2.85
C GLU A 90 -3.99 -5.42 -2.26
N ALA A 91 -3.28 -5.03 -1.21
CA ALA A 91 -3.51 -3.75 -0.53
C ALA A 91 -2.22 -3.07 -0.08
N ALA A 92 -2.30 -1.74 0.03
CA ALA A 92 -1.27 -0.92 0.63
C ALA A 92 -1.89 0.26 1.38
N ASP A 93 -1.23 0.68 2.46
CA ASP A 93 -1.51 1.94 3.14
C ASP A 93 -0.44 2.94 2.69
N ILE A 94 -0.88 4.07 2.14
CA ILE A 94 0.00 5.02 1.46
C ILE A 94 -0.20 6.45 1.94
N THR A 95 0.88 7.22 1.86
CA THR A 95 0.90 8.66 2.18
C THR A 95 1.78 9.41 1.18
N ILE A 96 1.62 10.72 1.14
CA ILE A 96 2.62 11.62 0.55
C ILE A 96 3.62 11.93 1.66
N PRO A 97 4.94 11.73 1.45
CA PRO A 97 5.94 12.06 2.47
C PRO A 97 5.85 13.52 2.91
N ARG A 98 6.04 13.78 4.20
CA ARG A 98 5.98 15.13 4.76
C ARG A 98 6.95 16.10 4.09
N SER A 99 8.11 15.61 3.66
CA SER A 99 9.11 16.40 2.91
C SER A 99 8.65 16.86 1.53
N HIS A 100 7.56 16.27 1.00
CA HIS A 100 7.05 16.53 -0.34
C HIS A 100 5.59 17.01 -0.32
N ARG A 101 5.12 17.57 0.79
CA ARG A 101 3.77 18.13 0.86
C ARG A 101 3.60 19.23 -0.18
N PRO A 102 2.54 19.18 -0.99
CA PRO A 102 2.29 20.25 -1.96
C PRO A 102 1.85 21.53 -1.28
N PHE A 103 2.08 22.66 -1.95
CA PHE A 103 1.63 23.96 -1.49
C PHE A 103 0.11 23.96 -1.21
N GLY A 104 -0.29 24.56 -0.10
CA GLY A 104 -1.70 24.59 0.31
C GLY A 104 -2.20 23.36 1.05
N HIS A 105 -1.33 22.35 1.28
CA HIS A 105 -1.69 21.10 1.97
C HIS A 105 -0.72 20.83 3.14
N PRO A 106 -0.71 21.68 4.20
CA PRO A 106 0.29 21.58 5.27
C PRO A 106 0.06 20.46 6.27
N THR A 107 -1.10 19.80 6.29
CA THR A 107 -1.43 18.76 7.27
C THR A 107 -1.48 17.37 6.64
N ASP A 108 -1.32 16.33 7.48
CA ASP A 108 -1.46 14.94 7.06
C ASP A 108 -2.87 14.67 6.50
N GLU A 109 -3.90 15.26 7.13
CA GLU A 109 -5.29 15.13 6.66
C GLU A 109 -5.46 15.69 5.25
N GLN A 110 -4.98 16.89 5.01
CA GLN A 110 -5.10 17.54 3.70
C GLN A 110 -4.37 16.76 2.61
N THR A 111 -3.17 16.25 2.90
CA THR A 111 -2.42 15.44 1.94
C THR A 111 -3.08 14.08 1.71
N ALA A 112 -3.64 13.45 2.74
CA ALA A 112 -4.37 12.20 2.58
C ALA A 112 -5.65 12.38 1.74
N ARG A 113 -6.39 13.47 1.94
CA ARG A 113 -7.57 13.80 1.13
C ARG A 113 -7.22 14.10 -0.33
N LEU A 114 -6.10 14.79 -0.56
CA LEU A 114 -5.59 15.01 -1.91
C LEU A 114 -5.24 13.69 -2.59
N LEU A 115 -4.52 12.82 -1.89
CA LEU A 115 -4.13 11.50 -2.40
C LEU A 115 -5.38 10.64 -2.71
N LEU A 116 -6.39 10.69 -1.84
CA LEU A 116 -7.67 10.01 -2.07
C LEU A 116 -8.33 10.48 -3.37
N LYS A 117 -8.37 11.79 -3.59
CA LYS A 117 -8.96 12.38 -4.81
C LYS A 117 -8.26 11.89 -6.08
N TYR A 118 -6.93 11.85 -6.07
CA TYR A 118 -6.16 11.32 -7.21
C TYR A 118 -6.38 9.82 -7.40
N ALA A 119 -6.45 9.07 -6.30
CA ALA A 119 -6.71 7.64 -6.37
C ALA A 119 -8.11 7.33 -6.93
N GLU A 120 -9.13 8.06 -6.52
CA GLU A 120 -10.48 7.92 -7.09
C GLU A 120 -10.50 8.14 -8.59
N GLN A 121 -9.71 9.10 -9.08
CA GLN A 121 -9.72 9.47 -10.48
C GLN A 121 -8.85 8.58 -11.37
N PHE A 122 -7.70 8.13 -10.87
CA PHE A 122 -6.67 7.51 -11.71
C PHE A 122 -6.37 6.05 -11.38
N ALA A 123 -6.77 5.52 -10.25
CA ALA A 123 -6.54 4.14 -9.87
C ALA A 123 -7.70 3.23 -10.28
N ASP A 124 -7.35 2.00 -10.70
CA ASP A 124 -8.32 0.92 -10.89
C ASP A 124 -8.42 0.10 -9.60
N PHE A 125 -9.10 0.66 -8.60
CA PHE A 125 -9.12 0.14 -7.23
C PHE A 125 -10.34 -0.74 -6.94
N ASP A 126 -10.18 -1.65 -5.98
CA ASP A 126 -11.28 -2.35 -5.34
C ASP A 126 -11.88 -1.49 -4.22
N GLN A 127 -11.03 -1.03 -3.30
CA GLN A 127 -11.44 -0.26 -2.14
C GLN A 127 -10.45 0.86 -1.86
N LEU A 128 -10.98 2.04 -1.54
CA LEU A 128 -10.23 3.17 -1.01
C LEU A 128 -10.82 3.52 0.34
N ILE A 129 -9.98 3.64 1.35
CA ILE A 129 -10.42 4.04 2.70
C ILE A 129 -9.54 5.18 3.18
N LEU A 130 -10.17 6.30 3.52
CA LEU A 130 -9.49 7.37 4.26
C LEU A 130 -9.46 7.00 5.73
N GLU A 131 -8.26 6.78 6.25
CA GLU A 131 -8.04 6.32 7.62
C GLU A 131 -7.19 7.30 8.40
N HIS A 132 -7.31 7.28 9.72
CA HIS A 132 -6.48 8.07 10.60
C HIS A 132 -6.29 7.41 11.97
N SER A 133 -5.19 7.76 12.60
CA SER A 133 -4.94 7.56 14.04
C SER A 133 -5.07 8.90 14.76
N ALA A 134 -4.66 8.96 16.02
CA ALA A 134 -4.62 10.22 16.76
C ALA A 134 -3.65 11.26 16.14
N THR A 135 -2.63 10.79 15.41
CA THR A 135 -1.51 11.64 14.98
C THR A 135 -1.25 11.65 13.47
N THR A 136 -1.80 10.70 12.72
CA THR A 136 -1.50 10.55 11.29
C THR A 136 -2.74 10.22 10.47
N TRP A 137 -2.71 10.61 9.20
CA TRP A 137 -3.72 10.28 8.19
C TRP A 137 -3.07 9.56 7.02
N TRP A 138 -3.77 8.58 6.46
CA TRP A 138 -3.32 7.83 5.26
C TRP A 138 -4.53 7.35 4.47
N ILE A 139 -4.27 6.77 3.31
CA ILE A 139 -5.31 6.04 2.59
C ILE A 139 -4.91 4.56 2.47
N HIS A 140 -5.89 3.72 2.69
CA HIS A 140 -5.84 2.31 2.31
C HIS A 140 -6.32 2.18 0.88
N ILE A 141 -5.55 1.52 0.03
CA ILE A 141 -5.90 1.27 -1.36
C ILE A 141 -5.73 -0.21 -1.67
N SER A 142 -6.70 -0.81 -2.33
CA SER A 142 -6.63 -2.21 -2.74
C SER A 142 -7.02 -2.40 -4.20
N CYS A 143 -6.52 -3.49 -4.79
CA CYS A 143 -6.87 -3.92 -6.12
C CYS A 143 -6.85 -5.45 -6.13
N ARG A 144 -7.96 -6.07 -6.54
CA ARG A 144 -8.03 -7.53 -6.65
C ARG A 144 -7.18 -8.00 -7.82
N ILE A 145 -6.54 -9.16 -7.67
CA ILE A 145 -5.80 -9.77 -8.77
C ILE A 145 -6.72 -10.02 -9.97
N ASP A 146 -7.96 -10.43 -9.72
CA ASP A 146 -9.02 -10.37 -10.72
C ASP A 146 -9.69 -8.99 -10.67
N PHE A 147 -9.08 -8.02 -11.36
CA PHE A 147 -9.49 -6.62 -11.34
C PHE A 147 -10.92 -6.38 -11.83
N ARG A 148 -11.51 -7.31 -12.58
CA ARG A 148 -12.91 -7.23 -13.01
C ARG A 148 -13.88 -7.33 -11.85
N LYS A 149 -13.43 -7.86 -10.70
CA LYS A 149 -14.20 -7.98 -9.45
C LYS A 149 -14.00 -6.79 -8.51
N ASN A 150 -13.24 -5.77 -8.91
CA ASN A 150 -13.05 -4.57 -8.11
C ASN A 150 -14.39 -3.88 -7.85
N ARG A 151 -14.66 -3.56 -6.58
CA ARG A 151 -15.95 -3.00 -6.13
C ARG A 151 -16.06 -1.49 -6.33
N LYS A 152 -14.95 -0.80 -6.55
CA LYS A 152 -14.90 0.68 -6.63
C LYS A 152 -15.49 1.36 -5.39
N GLN A 153 -15.26 0.78 -4.22
CA GLN A 153 -15.81 1.24 -2.97
C GLN A 153 -14.92 2.30 -2.31
N VAL A 154 -15.49 3.44 -1.94
CA VAL A 154 -14.80 4.52 -1.24
C VAL A 154 -15.41 4.68 0.15
N LEU A 155 -14.59 4.56 1.19
CA LEU A 155 -15.00 4.68 2.59
C LEU A 155 -14.18 5.76 3.28
N LYS A 156 -14.80 6.44 4.23
CA LYS A 156 -14.17 7.45 5.09
C LYS A 156 -14.45 7.09 6.54
N SER A 157 -13.40 6.84 7.29
CA SER A 157 -13.51 6.56 8.72
C SER A 157 -13.49 7.83 9.57
#